data_a05dac7d6eba42d5e072aff7357f8d3a
#
_entry.id   a05dac7d6eba42d5e072aff7357f8d3a
#
_cell.length_a   1.000
_cell.length_b   1.000
_cell.length_c   1.000
_cell.angle_alpha   90.00
_cell.angle_beta   90.00
_cell.angle_gamma   90.00
#
_symmetry.space_group_name_H-M   'P 1'
#
loop_
_entity.id
_entity.type
_entity.pdbx_description
1 polymer ?
#
loop_
_entity_poly.entity_id
_entity_poly.type
_entity_poly.pdbx_seq_one_letter_code
_entity_poly.pdbx_strand_id
1 'polypeptide(L)'
;TENLLAQGVSVTVMDMAPQIMPGFDPEMADYAVRHLAKKGIRVLTSTKLEGITGTLKAEGVQTDKGHLPADMVILSIGIRPNTGFLQDTGIEMFKGTILVDEKLRTNVPDVYAAGDCAMVTNRLTGARQWSPMGSSANMEGRTLALALNGEEVSYPGVQGTGVVKLPGLNGGRTGFKEEAAKAGGYAVETVL
;
A
#
# COMPACT_ATOMS: atom_id res chain seq x y z
N THR A 1 -0.62 9.58 12.22
CA THR A 1 -0.73 11.06 12.19
C THR A 1 -1.88 11.55 13.06
N GLU A 2 -3.13 11.14 12.79
CA GLU A 2 -4.33 11.64 13.47
C GLU A 2 -4.28 11.47 14.99
N ASN A 3 -3.97 10.27 15.47
CA ASN A 3 -3.92 9.98 16.91
C ASN A 3 -2.80 10.75 17.63
N LEU A 4 -1.65 10.96 17.00
CA LEU A 4 -0.56 11.77 17.55
C LEU A 4 -0.95 13.25 17.65
N LEU A 5 -1.56 13.77 16.57
CA LEU A 5 -2.05 15.15 16.57
C LEU A 5 -3.10 15.38 17.67
N ALA A 6 -4.01 14.43 17.87
CA ALA A 6 -5.04 14.50 18.93
C ALA A 6 -4.43 14.51 20.36
N GLN A 7 -3.20 14.02 20.52
CA GLN A 7 -2.44 14.07 21.77
C GLN A 7 -1.55 15.33 21.87
N GLY A 8 -1.69 16.30 20.99
CA GLY A 8 -0.92 17.54 20.98
C GLY A 8 0.53 17.38 20.49
N VAL A 9 0.85 16.26 19.82
CA VAL A 9 2.18 16.02 19.26
C VAL A 9 2.33 16.77 17.93
N SER A 10 3.43 17.52 17.77
CA SER A 10 3.81 18.10 16.48
C SER A 10 4.21 16.98 15.52
N VAL A 11 3.58 16.94 14.34
CA VAL A 11 3.78 15.86 13.38
C VAL A 11 4.35 16.38 12.06
N THR A 12 5.45 15.78 11.62
CA THR A 12 5.97 15.92 10.25
C THR A 12 5.83 14.58 9.53
N VAL A 13 5.21 14.59 8.37
CA VAL A 13 5.16 13.45 7.45
C VAL A 13 6.20 13.66 6.37
N MET A 14 7.02 12.66 6.10
CA MET A 14 8.06 12.73 5.08
C MET A 14 7.95 11.54 4.12
N ASP A 15 8.08 11.79 2.84
CA ASP A 15 8.11 10.77 1.81
C ASP A 15 9.16 11.11 0.73
N MET A 16 9.86 10.10 0.23
CA MET A 16 10.76 10.27 -0.90
C MET A 16 10.03 10.44 -2.24
N ALA A 17 8.75 10.03 -2.31
CA ALA A 17 7.91 10.23 -3.47
C ALA A 17 7.53 11.71 -3.66
N PRO A 18 7.18 12.13 -4.89
CA PRO A 18 6.79 13.51 -5.17
C PRO A 18 5.44 13.90 -4.57
N GLN A 19 4.64 12.92 -4.15
CA GLN A 19 3.35 13.14 -3.50
C GLN A 19 3.10 12.11 -2.40
N ILE A 20 2.28 12.46 -1.41
CA ILE A 20 1.67 11.48 -0.48
C ILE A 20 0.51 10.75 -1.19
N MET A 21 0.05 9.64 -0.61
CA MET A 21 -1.10 8.89 -1.15
C MET A 21 -0.90 8.49 -2.63
N PRO A 22 0.13 7.69 -2.97
CA PRO A 22 0.53 7.43 -4.36
C PRO A 22 -0.53 6.72 -5.21
N GLY A 23 -1.58 6.20 -4.59
CA GLY A 23 -2.72 5.60 -5.28
C GLY A 23 -3.81 6.58 -5.72
N PHE A 24 -3.69 7.87 -5.39
CA PHE A 24 -4.63 8.93 -5.76
C PHE A 24 -4.03 9.81 -6.85
N ASP A 25 -4.87 10.49 -7.62
CA ASP A 25 -4.41 11.48 -8.59
C ASP A 25 -3.77 12.68 -7.89
N PRO A 26 -2.84 13.40 -8.57
CA PRO A 26 -2.05 14.47 -7.95
C PRO A 26 -2.89 15.57 -7.30
N GLU A 27 -4.01 15.94 -7.91
CA GLU A 27 -4.92 16.97 -7.41
C GLU A 27 -5.53 16.60 -6.05
N MET A 28 -5.88 15.32 -5.90
CA MET A 28 -6.42 14.79 -4.66
C MET A 28 -5.35 14.72 -3.56
N ALA A 29 -4.14 14.31 -3.93
CA ALA A 29 -3.00 14.30 -3.02
C ALA A 29 -2.63 15.72 -2.56
N ASP A 30 -2.64 16.71 -3.47
CA ASP A 30 -2.38 18.10 -3.15
C ASP A 30 -3.48 18.70 -2.26
N TYR A 31 -4.75 18.36 -2.52
CA TYR A 31 -5.85 18.73 -1.62
C TYR A 31 -5.61 18.20 -0.20
N ALA A 32 -5.19 16.94 -0.08
CA ALA A 32 -4.88 16.33 1.22
C ALA A 32 -3.70 17.04 1.91
N VAL A 33 -2.65 17.39 1.20
CA VAL A 33 -1.50 18.15 1.73
C VAL A 33 -1.95 19.51 2.28
N ARG A 34 -2.73 20.27 1.51
CA ARG A 34 -3.28 21.56 1.98
C ARG A 34 -4.18 21.40 3.20
N HIS A 35 -4.98 20.34 3.25
CA HIS A 35 -5.82 20.03 4.40
C HIS A 35 -4.98 19.71 5.65
N LEU A 36 -3.96 18.87 5.52
CA LEU A 36 -3.04 18.54 6.60
C LEU A 36 -2.28 19.75 7.12
N ALA A 37 -1.83 20.64 6.23
CA ALA A 37 -1.17 21.89 6.60
C ALA A 37 -2.08 22.79 7.46
N LYS A 38 -3.37 22.90 7.14
CA LYS A 38 -4.37 23.63 7.96
C LYS A 38 -4.56 23.02 9.35
N LYS A 39 -4.22 21.74 9.53
CA LYS A 39 -4.21 21.03 10.83
C LYS A 39 -2.88 21.12 11.55
N GLY A 40 -1.91 21.88 11.05
CA GLY A 40 -0.58 22.03 11.65
C GLY A 40 0.37 20.86 11.35
N ILE A 41 0.04 19.97 10.43
CA ILE A 41 0.91 18.87 10.02
C ILE A 41 1.80 19.34 8.88
N ARG A 42 3.11 19.23 9.06
CA ARG A 42 4.08 19.50 8.01
C ARG A 42 4.24 18.27 7.11
N VAL A 43 4.13 18.44 5.80
CA VAL A 43 4.34 17.38 4.81
C VAL A 43 5.56 17.72 3.95
N LEU A 44 6.51 16.81 3.87
CA LEU A 44 7.75 16.92 3.10
C LEU A 44 7.79 15.79 2.07
N THR A 45 7.47 16.11 0.83
CA THR A 45 7.62 15.20 -0.30
C THR A 45 8.99 15.35 -0.98
N SER A 46 9.34 14.41 -1.86
CA SER A 46 10.64 14.36 -2.53
C SER A 46 11.80 14.55 -1.54
N THR A 47 11.69 13.96 -0.36
CA THR A 47 12.65 14.07 0.73
C THR A 47 13.08 12.70 1.20
N LYS A 48 14.34 12.36 1.02
CA LYS A 48 14.89 11.04 1.32
C LYS A 48 15.42 11.01 2.76
N LEU A 49 14.98 10.01 3.52
CA LEU A 49 15.59 9.68 4.82
C LEU A 49 16.96 9.02 4.58
N GLU A 50 18.00 9.55 5.23
CA GLU A 50 19.35 9.00 5.19
C GLU A 50 19.74 8.31 6.51
N GLY A 51 19.19 8.76 7.62
CA GLY A 51 19.49 8.18 8.93
C GLY A 51 18.67 8.79 10.06
N ILE A 52 18.66 8.12 11.19
CA ILE A 52 18.13 8.63 12.45
C ILE A 52 19.31 9.07 13.29
N THR A 53 19.22 10.26 13.90
CA THR A 53 20.25 10.83 14.74
C THR A 53 19.91 10.67 16.22
N GLY A 54 20.94 10.64 17.06
CA GLY A 54 20.86 10.46 18.51
C GLY A 54 21.69 9.26 18.99
N THR A 55 22.04 9.23 20.26
CA THR A 55 22.87 8.16 20.86
C THR A 55 22.06 7.23 21.76
N LEU A 56 21.34 7.75 22.73
CA LEU A 56 20.52 6.99 23.68
C LEU A 56 19.03 7.03 23.32
N LYS A 57 18.61 8.04 22.56
CA LYS A 57 17.23 8.23 22.07
C LYS A 57 17.29 8.91 20.71
N ALA A 58 16.17 8.87 19.98
CA ALA A 58 16.05 9.66 18.77
C ALA A 58 16.11 11.17 19.10
N GLU A 59 16.90 11.92 18.34
CA GLU A 59 17.05 13.37 18.45
C GLU A 59 16.69 14.06 17.14
N GLY A 60 16.53 13.28 16.06
CA GLY A 60 16.13 13.78 14.76
C GLY A 60 16.35 12.77 13.65
N VAL A 61 16.22 13.26 12.44
CA VAL A 61 16.52 12.52 11.22
C VAL A 61 17.42 13.34 10.31
N GLN A 62 18.38 12.66 9.67
CA GLN A 62 19.16 13.21 8.57
C GLN A 62 18.45 12.90 7.26
N THR A 63 18.33 13.91 6.43
CA THR A 63 17.72 13.81 5.08
C THR A 63 18.65 14.38 4.03
N ASP A 64 18.37 14.10 2.76
CA ASP A 64 19.05 14.72 1.61
C ASP A 64 18.87 16.25 1.52
N LYS A 65 17.96 16.80 2.35
CA LYS A 65 17.69 18.26 2.45
C LYS A 65 18.11 18.87 3.78
N GLY A 66 18.83 18.13 4.59
CA GLY A 66 19.33 18.56 5.90
C GLY A 66 18.71 17.83 7.07
N HIS A 67 19.05 18.29 8.26
CA HIS A 67 18.63 17.68 9.53
C HIS A 67 17.28 18.23 9.98
N LEU A 68 16.42 17.33 10.49
CA LEU A 68 15.13 17.65 11.10
C LEU A 68 15.10 17.11 12.53
N PRO A 69 14.92 17.96 13.56
CA PRO A 69 14.81 17.50 14.94
C PRO A 69 13.51 16.72 15.15
N ALA A 70 13.60 15.65 15.95
CA ALA A 70 12.45 14.85 16.32
C ALA A 70 12.74 14.03 17.58
N ASP A 71 11.79 13.98 18.50
CA ASP A 71 11.88 13.16 19.72
C ASP A 71 11.39 11.73 19.50
N MET A 72 10.65 11.51 18.40
CA MET A 72 10.13 10.20 17.98
C MET A 72 10.19 10.08 16.46
N VAL A 73 10.63 8.94 15.98
CA VAL A 73 10.64 8.60 14.55
C VAL A 73 9.82 7.33 14.34
N ILE A 74 8.82 7.41 13.45
CA ILE A 74 8.00 6.27 13.04
C ILE A 74 8.34 5.93 11.60
N LEU A 75 8.94 4.75 11.39
CA LEU A 75 9.25 4.24 10.06
C LEU A 75 8.06 3.48 9.49
N SER A 76 7.50 3.99 8.39
CA SER A 76 6.41 3.36 7.64
C SER A 76 6.77 3.38 6.14
N ILE A 77 7.89 2.74 5.81
CA ILE A 77 8.58 2.83 4.53
C ILE A 77 8.26 1.68 3.57
N GLY A 78 7.10 1.07 3.76
CA GLY A 78 6.60 -0.04 2.94
C GLY A 78 6.71 -1.40 3.62
N ILE A 79 6.21 -2.40 2.92
CA ILE A 79 6.17 -3.79 3.37
C ILE A 79 6.77 -4.69 2.29
N ARG A 80 7.15 -5.90 2.68
CA ARG A 80 7.57 -6.97 1.77
C ARG A 80 6.97 -8.29 2.26
N PRO A 81 6.56 -9.18 1.36
CA PRO A 81 6.14 -10.52 1.73
C PRO A 81 7.27 -11.28 2.44
N ASN A 82 6.97 -11.97 3.53
CA ASN A 82 7.94 -12.80 4.23
C ASN A 82 7.93 -14.23 3.65
N THR A 83 8.43 -14.37 2.44
CA THR A 83 8.42 -15.62 1.65
C THR A 83 9.81 -16.20 1.42
N GLY A 84 10.83 -15.66 2.08
CA GLY A 84 12.21 -16.10 1.91
C GLY A 84 12.43 -17.59 2.23
N PHE A 85 11.62 -18.19 3.11
CA PHE A 85 11.68 -19.61 3.46
C PHE A 85 11.18 -20.54 2.34
N LEU A 86 10.55 -19.99 1.29
CA LEU A 86 10.10 -20.74 0.12
C LEU A 86 11.12 -20.79 -1.02
N GLN A 87 12.31 -20.23 -0.83
CA GLN A 87 13.38 -20.35 -1.80
C GLN A 87 13.70 -21.83 -2.03
N ASP A 88 13.95 -22.18 -3.28
CA ASP A 88 14.29 -23.55 -3.74
C ASP A 88 13.21 -24.63 -3.53
N THR A 89 11.97 -24.23 -3.20
CA THR A 89 10.83 -25.16 -3.08
C THR A 89 10.13 -25.48 -4.40
N GLY A 90 10.48 -24.76 -5.48
CA GLY A 90 9.81 -24.88 -6.77
C GLY A 90 8.50 -24.10 -6.88
N ILE A 91 8.07 -23.40 -5.84
CA ILE A 91 6.90 -22.49 -5.88
C ILE A 91 7.24 -21.26 -6.75
N GLU A 92 6.39 -20.98 -7.72
CA GLU A 92 6.54 -19.81 -8.57
C GLU A 92 6.26 -18.53 -7.82
N MET A 93 7.20 -17.59 -7.90
CA MET A 93 7.12 -16.30 -7.23
C MET A 93 7.46 -15.15 -8.19
N PHE A 94 6.90 -13.99 -7.92
CA PHE A 94 7.25 -12.74 -8.60
C PHE A 94 7.46 -11.62 -7.58
N LYS A 95 8.66 -11.04 -7.55
CA LYS A 95 9.04 -9.98 -6.60
C LYS A 95 8.74 -10.33 -5.13
N GLY A 96 8.95 -11.58 -4.76
CA GLY A 96 8.70 -12.07 -3.41
C GLY A 96 7.23 -12.43 -3.10
N THR A 97 6.30 -12.28 -4.02
CA THR A 97 4.92 -12.75 -3.87
C THR A 97 4.73 -14.10 -4.56
N ILE A 98 3.87 -14.93 -4.00
CA ILE A 98 3.54 -16.26 -4.51
C ILE A 98 2.50 -16.12 -5.62
N LEU A 99 2.76 -16.67 -6.80
CA LEU A 99 1.79 -16.67 -7.90
C LEU A 99 0.68 -17.67 -7.62
N VAL A 100 -0.56 -17.22 -7.75
CA VAL A 100 -1.74 -18.08 -7.58
C VAL A 100 -2.72 -17.92 -8.74
N ASP A 101 -3.54 -18.92 -8.95
CA ASP A 101 -4.71 -18.86 -9.85
C ASP A 101 -5.95 -18.28 -9.14
N GLU A 102 -7.11 -18.28 -9.81
CA GLU A 102 -8.38 -17.81 -9.26
C GLU A 102 -8.95 -18.71 -8.13
N LYS A 103 -8.41 -19.92 -7.96
CA LYS A 103 -8.71 -20.83 -6.84
C LYS A 103 -7.66 -20.75 -5.73
N LEU A 104 -6.74 -19.76 -5.82
CA LEU A 104 -5.65 -19.52 -4.88
C LEU A 104 -4.63 -20.68 -4.80
N ARG A 105 -4.56 -21.51 -5.87
CA ARG A 105 -3.59 -22.60 -5.99
C ARG A 105 -2.27 -22.06 -6.53
N THR A 106 -1.18 -22.57 -6.02
CA THR A 106 0.16 -22.36 -6.59
C THR A 106 0.40 -23.33 -7.77
N ASN A 107 1.55 -23.24 -8.39
CA ASN A 107 2.01 -24.22 -9.37
C ASN A 107 2.33 -25.61 -8.79
N VAL A 108 2.47 -25.71 -7.45
CA VAL A 108 2.74 -26.98 -6.76
C VAL A 108 1.42 -27.60 -6.34
N PRO A 109 1.14 -28.88 -6.67
CA PRO A 109 -0.09 -29.57 -6.26
C PRO A 109 -0.31 -29.49 -4.75
N ASP A 110 -1.57 -29.28 -4.34
CA ASP A 110 -2.03 -29.21 -2.95
C ASP A 110 -1.40 -28.09 -2.10
N VAL A 111 -0.73 -27.14 -2.77
CA VAL A 111 -0.17 -25.95 -2.12
C VAL A 111 -0.93 -24.70 -2.57
N TYR A 112 -1.39 -23.93 -1.58
CA TYR A 112 -2.21 -22.73 -1.76
C TYR A 112 -1.55 -21.54 -1.09
N ALA A 113 -1.89 -20.33 -1.56
CA ALA A 113 -1.46 -19.11 -0.88
C ALA A 113 -2.59 -18.06 -0.91
N ALA A 114 -2.73 -17.35 0.19
CA ALA A 114 -3.72 -16.29 0.36
C ALA A 114 -3.17 -15.18 1.26
N GLY A 115 -3.69 -13.97 1.12
CA GLY A 115 -3.33 -12.79 1.90
C GLY A 115 -2.13 -12.04 1.34
N ASP A 116 -1.43 -11.33 2.20
CA ASP A 116 -0.39 -10.37 1.82
C ASP A 116 0.82 -10.98 1.09
N CYS A 117 0.95 -12.29 1.09
CA CYS A 117 2.00 -13.00 0.34
C CYS A 117 1.57 -13.42 -1.08
N ALA A 118 0.28 -13.38 -1.41
CA ALA A 118 -0.25 -13.85 -2.70
C ALA A 118 -0.26 -12.75 -3.77
N MET A 119 0.05 -13.14 -5.01
CA MET A 119 -0.10 -12.32 -6.21
C MET A 119 -1.37 -12.75 -6.94
N VAL A 120 -2.38 -11.93 -6.86
CA VAL A 120 -3.71 -12.20 -7.42
C VAL A 120 -3.92 -11.49 -8.76
N THR A 121 -5.14 -11.53 -9.29
CA THR A 121 -5.48 -10.89 -10.57
C THR A 121 -6.23 -9.58 -10.34
N ASN A 122 -5.93 -8.56 -11.12
CA ASN A 122 -6.73 -7.34 -11.21
C ASN A 122 -7.95 -7.61 -12.10
N ARG A 123 -9.15 -7.36 -11.57
CA ARG A 123 -10.42 -7.61 -12.28
C ARG A 123 -10.64 -6.78 -13.54
N LEU A 124 -10.01 -5.60 -13.60
CA LEU A 124 -10.21 -4.66 -14.71
C LEU A 124 -9.29 -4.98 -15.89
N THR A 125 -8.09 -5.48 -15.61
CA THR A 125 -7.05 -5.68 -16.62
C THR A 125 -6.74 -7.14 -16.91
N GLY A 126 -7.10 -8.05 -16.01
CA GLY A 126 -6.61 -9.43 -16.03
C GLY A 126 -5.12 -9.57 -15.65
N ALA A 127 -4.42 -8.46 -15.40
CA ALA A 127 -3.00 -8.48 -15.03
C ALA A 127 -2.78 -8.95 -13.58
N ARG A 128 -1.60 -9.46 -13.31
CA ARG A 128 -1.18 -9.79 -11.94
C ARG A 128 -1.07 -8.52 -11.09
N GLN A 129 -1.61 -8.58 -9.87
CA GLN A 129 -1.55 -7.47 -8.92
C GLN A 129 -1.32 -7.97 -7.51
N TRP A 130 -0.37 -7.35 -6.83
CA TRP A 130 -0.19 -7.51 -5.39
C TRP A 130 -1.11 -6.55 -4.63
N SER A 131 -1.88 -7.08 -3.68
CA SER A 131 -2.85 -6.32 -2.90
C SER A 131 -2.76 -6.66 -1.41
N PRO A 132 -1.71 -6.18 -0.71
CA PRO A 132 -1.48 -6.46 0.70
C PRO A 132 -2.44 -5.62 1.57
N MET A 133 -3.69 -6.05 1.60
CA MET A 133 -4.77 -5.36 2.31
C MET A 133 -5.62 -6.37 3.09
N GLY A 134 -5.95 -6.05 4.33
CA GLY A 134 -6.73 -6.92 5.19
C GLY A 134 -8.09 -7.33 4.60
N SER A 135 -8.73 -6.46 3.81
CA SER A 135 -9.97 -6.78 3.09
C SER A 135 -9.75 -7.84 2.01
N SER A 136 -8.69 -7.71 1.21
CA SER A 136 -8.32 -8.71 0.20
C SER A 136 -7.97 -10.03 0.85
N ALA A 137 -7.09 -10.03 1.86
CA ALA A 137 -6.68 -11.21 2.60
C ALA A 137 -7.86 -11.96 3.22
N ASN A 138 -8.84 -11.23 3.77
CA ASN A 138 -10.05 -11.83 4.33
C ASN A 138 -10.91 -12.52 3.26
N MET A 139 -11.10 -11.87 2.11
CA MET A 139 -11.86 -12.44 1.00
C MET A 139 -11.16 -13.65 0.39
N GLU A 140 -9.84 -13.58 0.21
CA GLU A 140 -9.02 -14.69 -0.28
C GLU A 140 -9.11 -15.88 0.67
N GLY A 141 -8.92 -15.68 1.97
CA GLY A 141 -9.01 -16.75 2.96
C GLY A 141 -10.38 -17.42 3.01
N ARG A 142 -11.48 -16.65 2.88
CA ARG A 142 -12.84 -17.18 2.79
C ARG A 142 -13.06 -17.98 1.52
N THR A 143 -12.64 -17.47 0.36
CA THR A 143 -12.75 -18.19 -0.90
C THR A 143 -11.97 -19.49 -0.87
N LEU A 144 -10.74 -19.46 -0.33
CA LEU A 144 -9.92 -20.66 -0.19
C LEU A 144 -10.57 -21.70 0.73
N ALA A 145 -11.13 -21.27 1.86
CA ALA A 145 -11.82 -22.19 2.79
C ALA A 145 -13.02 -22.90 2.13
N LEU A 146 -13.82 -22.17 1.35
CA LEU A 146 -14.94 -22.74 0.61
C LEU A 146 -14.45 -23.71 -0.47
N ALA A 147 -13.42 -23.34 -1.24
CA ALA A 147 -12.84 -24.20 -2.27
C ALA A 147 -12.28 -25.51 -1.68
N LEU A 148 -11.58 -25.43 -0.54
CA LEU A 148 -11.06 -26.62 0.17
C LEU A 148 -12.18 -27.50 0.74
N ASN A 149 -13.34 -26.93 1.05
CA ASN A 149 -14.55 -27.66 1.44
C ASN A 149 -15.30 -28.28 0.24
N GLY A 150 -14.78 -28.16 -0.98
CA GLY A 150 -15.37 -28.76 -2.19
C GLY A 150 -16.40 -27.88 -2.90
N GLU A 151 -16.53 -26.61 -2.52
CA GLU A 151 -17.43 -25.69 -3.21
C GLU A 151 -16.80 -25.16 -4.50
N GLU A 152 -17.63 -25.04 -5.55
CA GLU A 152 -17.21 -24.43 -6.83
C GLU A 152 -17.19 -22.89 -6.73
N VAL A 153 -16.13 -22.37 -6.13
CA VAL A 153 -15.90 -20.94 -5.92
C VAL A 153 -14.56 -20.50 -6.50
N SER A 154 -14.49 -19.23 -6.89
CA SER A 154 -13.24 -18.60 -7.32
C SER A 154 -13.10 -17.20 -6.72
N TYR A 155 -11.86 -16.77 -6.49
CA TYR A 155 -11.57 -15.42 -6.07
C TYR A 155 -11.69 -14.47 -7.27
N PRO A 156 -12.56 -13.46 -7.21
CA PRO A 156 -12.80 -12.58 -8.37
C PRO A 156 -11.63 -11.63 -8.66
N GLY A 157 -10.61 -11.63 -7.83
CA GLY A 157 -9.49 -10.70 -7.92
C GLY A 157 -9.76 -9.35 -7.26
N VAL A 158 -8.83 -8.41 -7.44
CA VAL A 158 -8.84 -7.09 -6.84
C VAL A 158 -9.13 -5.99 -7.84
N GLN A 159 -9.65 -4.87 -7.37
CA GLN A 159 -10.00 -3.71 -8.20
C GLN A 159 -9.20 -2.44 -7.82
N GLY A 160 -8.26 -2.56 -6.89
CA GLY A 160 -7.47 -1.43 -6.41
C GLY A 160 -8.26 -0.48 -5.50
N THR A 161 -9.32 -0.97 -4.85
CA THR A 161 -10.09 -0.19 -3.86
C THR A 161 -9.24 0.05 -2.61
N GLY A 162 -9.24 1.28 -2.13
CA GLY A 162 -8.53 1.66 -0.91
C GLY A 162 -9.17 2.87 -0.25
N VAL A 163 -9.08 2.91 1.07
CA VAL A 163 -9.54 4.03 1.89
C VAL A 163 -8.40 4.48 2.78
N VAL A 164 -8.23 5.77 2.93
CA VAL A 164 -7.29 6.39 3.87
C VAL A 164 -8.03 7.38 4.75
N LYS A 165 -7.72 7.35 6.05
CA LYS A 165 -8.22 8.31 7.02
C LYS A 165 -7.11 9.30 7.36
N LEU A 166 -7.42 10.58 7.25
CA LEU A 166 -6.59 11.70 7.64
C LEU A 166 -7.34 12.52 8.71
N PRO A 167 -6.67 13.41 9.47
CA PRO A 167 -7.33 14.25 10.46
C PRO A 167 -8.45 15.10 9.85
N GLY A 168 -9.72 14.68 10.07
CA GLY A 168 -10.90 15.37 9.56
C GLY A 168 -11.12 15.25 8.03
N LEU A 169 -10.51 14.27 7.38
CA LEU A 169 -10.70 13.99 5.95
C LEU A 169 -10.62 12.49 5.71
N ASN A 170 -11.48 11.94 4.87
CA ASN A 170 -11.40 10.59 4.39
C ASN A 170 -11.20 10.60 2.86
N GLY A 171 -10.23 9.84 2.37
CA GLY A 171 -10.00 9.60 0.96
C GLY A 171 -10.40 8.18 0.59
N GLY A 172 -11.16 8.01 -0.48
CA GLY A 172 -11.50 6.70 -1.02
C GLY A 172 -11.19 6.64 -2.52
N ARG A 173 -10.76 5.49 -3.00
CA ARG A 173 -10.54 5.24 -4.42
C ARG A 173 -10.93 3.83 -4.80
N THR A 174 -11.24 3.62 -6.07
CA THR A 174 -11.39 2.30 -6.68
C THR A 174 -11.02 2.39 -8.15
N GLY A 175 -10.50 1.29 -8.72
CA GLY A 175 -10.07 1.28 -10.11
C GLY A 175 -8.73 2.00 -10.34
N PHE A 176 -8.60 2.62 -11.51
CA PHE A 176 -7.40 3.33 -11.92
C PHE A 176 -7.39 4.78 -11.48
N LYS A 177 -6.22 5.32 -11.27
CA LYS A 177 -5.99 6.75 -11.39
C LYS A 177 -5.83 7.13 -12.87
N GLU A 178 -6.01 8.40 -13.21
CA GLU A 178 -6.01 8.90 -14.60
C GLU A 178 -4.79 8.44 -15.40
N GLU A 179 -3.58 8.64 -14.85
CA GLU A 179 -2.34 8.24 -15.50
C GLU A 179 -2.29 6.73 -15.83
N ALA A 180 -2.72 5.89 -14.88
CA ALA A 180 -2.73 4.45 -15.07
C ALA A 180 -3.77 4.00 -16.10
N ALA A 181 -4.93 4.67 -16.14
CA ALA A 181 -5.95 4.42 -17.16
C ALA A 181 -5.45 4.80 -18.55
N LYS A 182 -4.84 5.96 -18.72
CA LYS A 182 -4.22 6.40 -19.98
C LYS A 182 -3.12 5.45 -20.43
N ALA A 183 -2.23 5.06 -19.52
CA ALA A 183 -1.17 4.08 -19.82
C ALA A 183 -1.73 2.70 -20.23
N GLY A 184 -2.91 2.34 -19.72
CA GLY A 184 -3.65 1.14 -20.13
C GLY A 184 -4.40 1.26 -21.45
N GLY A 185 -4.31 2.42 -22.16
CA GLY A 185 -4.95 2.66 -23.45
C GLY A 185 -6.42 3.06 -23.36
N TYR A 186 -6.92 3.42 -22.17
CA TYR A 186 -8.30 3.88 -22.03
C TYR A 186 -8.44 5.37 -22.41
N ALA A 187 -9.54 5.70 -23.09
CA ALA A 187 -9.96 7.09 -23.24
C ALA A 187 -10.47 7.60 -21.88
N VAL A 188 -9.90 8.70 -21.41
CA VAL A 188 -10.18 9.22 -20.06
C VAL A 188 -10.74 10.63 -20.16
N GLU A 189 -11.85 10.85 -19.50
CA GLU A 189 -12.38 12.18 -19.18
C GLU A 189 -12.27 12.40 -17.68
N THR A 190 -11.68 13.54 -17.29
CA THR A 190 -11.49 13.90 -15.87
C THR A 190 -12.49 14.98 -15.49
N VAL A 191 -13.22 14.74 -14.40
CA VAL A 191 -14.14 15.71 -13.80
C VAL A 191 -13.68 15.93 -12.35
N LEU A 192 -13.47 17.20 -11.96
CA LEU A 192 -13.04 17.62 -10.62
C LEU A 192 -14.11 18.46 -9.93
#